data_08dafb8382937c1bdcb6611e9013dc68
#
_entry.id   08dafb8382937c1bdcb6611e9013dc68
#
_cell.length_a   1.000
_cell.length_b   1.000
_cell.length_c   1.000
_cell.angle_alpha   90.00
_cell.angle_beta   90.00
_cell.angle_gamma   90.00
#
_symmetry.space_group_name_H-M   'P 1'
#
loop_
_entity.id
_entity.type
_entity.pdbx_description
1 polymer ?
#
loop_
_entity_poly.entity_id
_entity_poly.type
_entity_poly.pdbx_seq_one_letter_code
_entity_poly.pdbx_strand_id
1 'polypeptide(L)'
;MLSVLSLLLTLTSIEAQKNQKAEDAHYSSMPRPSRDGIGKVYQGREISHVMGHLGADWLERPERQREERPDLLIKALGIKPADTIADIGAGSGYFTRRLAAETGDGGRVMAVDIQPEMLRILKKNLEQEGIRNVKMIRGTEKAPNLPEASVDLVLMVDVYHEFSYPHEMMTAIREALKPDGIVVWVEYRLEDPRVPIKLLHKMSKKQVQKEATYQGFEWVRSFEGLPRQHLLFFKKASN
;
A
#
# COMPACT_ATOMS: atom_id res chain seq x y z
N MET A 1 7.54 42.75 22.65
CA MET A 1 8.00 41.44 22.08
C MET A 1 7.15 40.22 22.49
N LEU A 2 6.33 40.28 23.54
CA LEU A 2 5.44 39.16 23.94
C LEU A 2 4.19 38.93 23.06
N SER A 3 3.73 39.89 22.26
CA SER A 3 2.48 39.79 21.50
C SER A 3 2.59 38.99 20.18
N VAL A 4 3.76 38.99 19.53
CA VAL A 4 3.98 38.27 18.25
C VAL A 4 4.13 36.78 18.48
N LEU A 5 4.77 36.37 19.58
CA LEU A 5 4.96 34.97 19.93
C LEU A 5 3.62 34.29 20.31
N SER A 6 2.73 35.03 20.99
CA SER A 6 1.38 34.57 21.36
C SER A 6 0.50 34.39 20.10
N LEU A 7 0.61 35.27 19.10
CA LEU A 7 -0.16 35.20 17.87
C LEU A 7 0.28 34.03 16.98
N LEU A 8 1.59 33.73 16.92
CA LEU A 8 2.14 32.57 16.20
C LEU A 8 1.69 31.24 16.82
N LEU A 9 1.68 31.14 18.15
CA LEU A 9 1.22 29.95 18.86
C LEU A 9 -0.29 29.70 18.68
N THR A 10 -1.10 30.76 18.61
CA THR A 10 -2.54 30.60 18.34
C THR A 10 -2.83 30.24 16.90
N LEU A 11 -2.10 30.76 15.92
CA LEU A 11 -2.24 30.38 14.50
C LEU A 11 -1.86 28.92 14.26
N THR A 12 -0.75 28.43 14.86
CA THR A 12 -0.36 27.03 14.73
C THR A 12 -1.34 26.07 15.40
N SER A 13 -1.97 26.47 16.52
CA SER A 13 -3.00 25.65 17.17
C SER A 13 -4.31 25.62 16.39
N ILE A 14 -4.70 26.71 15.74
CA ILE A 14 -5.90 26.75 14.87
C ILE A 14 -5.70 25.92 13.59
N GLU A 15 -4.53 26.01 12.98
CA GLU A 15 -4.19 25.16 11.81
C GLU A 15 -4.13 23.68 12.20
N ALA A 16 -3.52 23.34 13.32
CA ALA A 16 -3.51 21.96 13.82
C ALA A 16 -4.92 21.42 14.10
N GLN A 17 -5.80 22.23 14.69
CA GLN A 17 -7.20 21.86 14.93
C GLN A 17 -8.00 21.73 13.63
N LYS A 18 -7.76 22.59 12.63
CA LYS A 18 -8.39 22.46 11.31
C LYS A 18 -7.94 21.19 10.58
N ASN A 19 -6.65 20.88 10.62
CA ASN A 19 -6.10 19.67 10.03
C ASN A 19 -6.62 18.41 10.71
N GLN A 20 -6.68 18.39 12.05
CA GLN A 20 -7.27 17.29 12.82
C GLN A 20 -8.74 17.07 12.46
N LYS A 21 -9.53 18.17 12.37
CA LYS A 21 -10.94 18.11 12.01
C LYS A 21 -11.19 17.66 10.56
N ALA A 22 -10.26 17.98 9.64
CA ALA A 22 -10.30 17.50 8.26
C ALA A 22 -9.93 16.00 8.18
N GLU A 23 -8.94 15.55 8.93
CA GLU A 23 -8.59 14.13 9.06
C GLU A 23 -9.74 13.30 9.62
N ASP A 24 -10.41 13.79 10.67
CA ASP A 24 -11.57 13.13 11.29
C ASP A 24 -12.77 13.01 10.34
N ALA A 25 -12.86 13.86 9.31
CA ALA A 25 -13.97 13.82 8.34
C ALA A 25 -13.99 12.55 7.47
N HIS A 26 -12.85 11.86 7.29
CA HIS A 26 -12.75 10.65 6.47
C HIS A 26 -12.99 9.37 7.26
N TYR A 27 -12.93 9.44 8.59
CA TYR A 27 -12.95 8.29 9.46
C TYR A 27 -14.07 8.33 10.48
N SER A 28 -14.50 7.15 10.90
CA SER A 28 -15.33 6.99 12.10
C SER A 28 -14.71 5.96 13.03
N SER A 29 -15.20 5.89 14.26
CA SER A 29 -14.69 4.98 15.28
C SER A 29 -15.73 3.95 15.64
N MET A 30 -15.30 2.72 15.93
CA MET A 30 -16.15 1.69 16.51
C MET A 30 -16.06 1.73 18.05
N PRO A 31 -17.21 1.68 18.76
CA PRO A 31 -17.20 1.63 20.24
C PRO A 31 -16.48 0.40 20.80
N ARG A 32 -16.47 -0.71 20.04
CA ARG A 32 -15.79 -1.96 20.38
C ARG A 32 -15.03 -2.45 19.15
N PRO A 33 -13.72 -2.25 19.08
CA PRO A 33 -12.90 -2.78 18.00
C PRO A 33 -12.98 -4.30 17.90
N SER A 34 -12.89 -4.83 16.69
CA SER A 34 -12.69 -6.26 16.47
C SER A 34 -11.32 -6.69 17.02
N ARG A 35 -11.16 -7.99 17.32
CA ARG A 35 -9.89 -8.51 17.84
C ARG A 35 -8.67 -8.20 16.97
N ASP A 36 -8.84 -8.16 15.64
CA ASP A 36 -7.80 -7.87 14.66
C ASP A 36 -7.93 -6.46 14.06
N GLY A 37 -8.82 -5.61 14.59
CA GLY A 37 -9.07 -4.26 14.10
C GLY A 37 -8.56 -3.19 15.04
N ILE A 38 -8.23 -2.02 14.47
CA ILE A 38 -7.78 -0.85 15.24
C ILE A 38 -8.93 0.02 15.74
N GLY A 39 -10.19 -0.36 15.48
CA GLY A 39 -11.39 0.41 15.84
C GLY A 39 -11.62 1.65 14.99
N LYS A 40 -10.79 1.93 14.00
CA LYS A 40 -10.99 2.99 13.01
C LYS A 40 -11.69 2.43 11.80
N VAL A 41 -12.70 3.16 11.31
CA VAL A 41 -13.51 2.76 10.16
C VAL A 41 -13.30 3.73 9.01
N TYR A 42 -13.02 3.19 7.83
CA TYR A 42 -12.88 3.94 6.59
C TYR A 42 -13.83 3.41 5.54
N GLN A 43 -14.66 4.27 4.96
CA GLN A 43 -15.65 3.91 3.94
C GLN A 43 -16.56 2.71 4.31
N GLY A 44 -16.81 2.52 5.62
CA GLY A 44 -17.65 1.44 6.15
C GLY A 44 -16.91 0.13 6.45
N ARG A 45 -15.59 0.09 6.32
CA ARG A 45 -14.73 -1.03 6.67
C ARG A 45 -13.90 -0.68 7.90
N GLU A 46 -13.85 -1.58 8.89
CA GLU A 46 -12.88 -1.49 9.98
C GLU A 46 -11.49 -1.81 9.45
N ILE A 47 -10.50 -0.99 9.82
CA ILE A 47 -9.10 -1.17 9.43
C ILE A 47 -8.48 -2.24 10.31
N SER A 48 -7.71 -3.17 9.72
CA SER A 48 -7.00 -4.21 10.45
C SER A 48 -5.75 -3.69 11.17
N HIS A 49 -5.26 -4.45 12.14
CA HIS A 49 -3.91 -4.25 12.66
C HIS A 49 -2.85 -4.55 11.59
N VAL A 50 -1.74 -3.82 11.62
CA VAL A 50 -0.57 -4.08 10.77
C VAL A 50 0.11 -5.37 11.21
N MET A 51 0.51 -6.20 10.24
CA MET A 51 1.34 -7.36 10.50
C MET A 51 2.76 -6.91 10.92
N GLY A 52 3.18 -7.27 12.13
CA GLY A 52 4.52 -6.96 12.64
C GLY A 52 5.62 -7.75 11.92
N HIS A 53 6.85 -7.22 11.94
CA HIS A 53 8.04 -7.83 11.33
C HIS A 53 8.36 -9.25 11.81
N LEU A 54 7.87 -9.66 12.96
CA LEU A 54 7.99 -11.05 13.44
C LEU A 54 7.24 -12.06 12.54
N GLY A 55 6.32 -11.57 11.71
CA GLY A 55 5.64 -12.36 10.69
C GLY A 55 6.40 -12.46 9.35
N ALA A 56 7.62 -11.93 9.24
CA ALA A 56 8.36 -11.88 7.97
C ALA A 56 8.59 -13.28 7.34
N ASP A 57 8.81 -14.31 8.14
CA ASP A 57 8.99 -15.69 7.65
C ASP A 57 7.75 -16.21 6.93
N TRP A 58 6.55 -15.75 7.33
CA TRP A 58 5.31 -16.11 6.65
C TRP A 58 5.27 -15.55 5.22
N LEU A 59 5.89 -14.39 4.97
CA LEU A 59 5.97 -13.78 3.63
C LEU A 59 6.87 -14.59 2.67
N GLU A 60 7.82 -15.34 3.20
CA GLU A 60 8.79 -16.14 2.41
C GLU A 60 8.41 -17.62 2.34
N ARG A 61 7.25 -18.04 2.89
CA ARG A 61 6.85 -19.45 2.92
C ARG A 61 6.78 -20.07 1.51
N PRO A 62 7.27 -21.30 1.32
CA PRO A 62 7.28 -21.96 0.00
C PRO A 62 5.88 -22.18 -0.58
N GLU A 63 4.88 -22.37 0.27
CA GLU A 63 3.48 -22.58 -0.13
C GLU A 63 2.89 -21.40 -0.90
N ARG A 64 3.45 -20.20 -0.71
CA ARG A 64 3.01 -18.95 -1.34
C ARG A 64 2.97 -19.07 -2.86
N GLN A 65 3.95 -19.78 -3.46
CA GLN A 65 4.00 -20.01 -4.89
C GLN A 65 2.75 -20.73 -5.42
N ARG A 66 2.24 -21.71 -4.68
CA ARG A 66 1.02 -22.45 -5.03
C ARG A 66 -0.25 -21.68 -4.67
N GLU A 67 -0.23 -21.02 -3.52
CA GLU A 67 -1.41 -20.41 -2.90
C GLU A 67 -1.77 -19.06 -3.51
N GLU A 68 -0.79 -18.30 -3.95
CA GLU A 68 -0.97 -16.93 -4.44
C GLU A 68 -0.56 -16.75 -5.90
N ARG A 69 0.26 -17.67 -6.47
CA ARG A 69 0.74 -17.61 -7.86
C ARG A 69 1.41 -16.26 -8.18
N PRO A 70 2.48 -15.88 -7.44
CA PRO A 70 3.21 -14.64 -7.69
C PRO A 70 3.76 -14.54 -9.11
N ASP A 71 4.04 -15.66 -9.77
CA ASP A 71 4.42 -15.73 -11.18
C ASP A 71 3.34 -15.15 -12.10
N LEU A 72 2.07 -15.52 -11.87
CA LEU A 72 0.94 -14.98 -12.64
C LEU A 72 0.68 -13.51 -12.29
N LEU A 73 0.83 -13.13 -11.01
CA LEU A 73 0.70 -11.75 -10.57
C LEU A 73 1.70 -10.87 -11.33
N ILE A 74 2.99 -11.17 -11.24
CA ILE A 74 4.07 -10.40 -11.90
C ILE A 74 3.81 -10.31 -13.41
N LYS A 75 3.50 -11.43 -14.07
CA LYS A 75 3.17 -11.43 -15.50
C LYS A 75 1.98 -10.54 -15.84
N ALA A 76 0.94 -10.53 -14.98
CA ALA A 76 -0.28 -9.73 -15.21
C ALA A 76 -0.06 -8.22 -15.05
N LEU A 77 1.00 -7.80 -14.32
CA LEU A 77 1.35 -6.37 -14.19
C LEU A 77 1.73 -5.75 -15.53
N GLY A 78 2.29 -6.52 -16.47
CA GLY A 78 2.71 -6.01 -17.77
C GLY A 78 3.86 -4.99 -17.68
N ILE A 79 4.78 -5.23 -16.76
CA ILE A 79 5.96 -4.39 -16.51
C ILE A 79 6.79 -4.25 -17.77
N LYS A 80 7.24 -3.05 -18.05
CA LYS A 80 8.13 -2.74 -19.17
C LYS A 80 9.55 -2.54 -18.66
N PRO A 81 10.57 -2.89 -19.44
CA PRO A 81 11.94 -2.47 -19.15
C PRO A 81 12.00 -0.95 -18.94
N ALA A 82 12.77 -0.52 -17.94
CA ALA A 82 12.90 0.88 -17.53
C ALA A 82 11.72 1.49 -16.74
N ASP A 83 10.64 0.76 -16.45
CA ASP A 83 9.60 1.24 -15.54
C ASP A 83 10.17 1.54 -14.14
N THR A 84 9.64 2.57 -13.51
CA THR A 84 9.83 2.82 -12.07
C THR A 84 8.60 2.32 -11.32
N ILE A 85 8.80 1.32 -10.47
CA ILE A 85 7.71 0.66 -9.73
C ILE A 85 7.85 0.96 -8.23
N ALA A 86 6.76 1.33 -7.57
CA ALA A 86 6.71 1.37 -6.11
C ALA A 86 6.04 0.11 -5.57
N ASP A 87 6.72 -0.58 -4.65
CA ASP A 87 6.23 -1.70 -3.87
C ASP A 87 5.89 -1.19 -2.47
N ILE A 88 4.60 -0.98 -2.17
CA ILE A 88 4.13 -0.41 -0.92
C ILE A 88 3.81 -1.54 0.07
N GLY A 89 4.40 -1.45 1.28
CA GLY A 89 4.39 -2.55 2.24
C GLY A 89 5.30 -3.68 1.77
N ALA A 90 6.51 -3.33 1.33
CA ALA A 90 7.46 -4.25 0.71
C ALA A 90 7.85 -5.44 1.61
N GLY A 91 7.73 -5.30 2.94
CA GLY A 91 8.02 -6.34 3.92
C GLY A 91 9.44 -6.90 3.77
N SER A 92 9.55 -8.22 3.64
CA SER A 92 10.81 -8.94 3.41
C SER A 92 11.42 -8.72 2.02
N GLY A 93 10.66 -8.08 1.08
CA GLY A 93 11.04 -7.89 -0.31
C GLY A 93 10.65 -9.03 -1.24
N TYR A 94 9.71 -9.86 -0.85
CA TYR A 94 9.27 -10.99 -1.66
C TYR A 94 8.84 -10.58 -3.07
N PHE A 95 8.02 -9.53 -3.20
CA PHE A 95 7.65 -8.97 -4.50
C PHE A 95 8.70 -8.00 -5.04
N THR A 96 9.34 -7.19 -4.20
CA THR A 96 10.41 -6.27 -4.59
C THR A 96 11.47 -6.94 -5.47
N ARG A 97 11.96 -8.12 -5.06
CA ARG A 97 13.00 -8.87 -5.80
C ARG A 97 12.53 -9.33 -7.18
N ARG A 98 11.28 -9.76 -7.30
CA ARG A 98 10.64 -10.15 -8.56
C ARG A 98 10.42 -8.96 -9.48
N LEU A 99 9.95 -7.85 -8.93
CA LEU A 99 9.78 -6.59 -9.66
C LEU A 99 11.12 -6.08 -10.18
N ALA A 100 12.17 -6.17 -9.36
CA ALA A 100 13.53 -5.76 -9.75
C ALA A 100 14.08 -6.60 -10.92
N ALA A 101 13.78 -7.88 -10.94
CA ALA A 101 14.17 -8.76 -12.05
C ALA A 101 13.43 -8.40 -13.36
N GLU A 102 12.13 -8.08 -13.28
CA GLU A 102 11.32 -7.72 -14.46
C GLU A 102 11.67 -6.34 -15.04
N THR A 103 11.97 -5.35 -14.19
CA THR A 103 12.36 -4.01 -14.66
C THR A 103 13.76 -3.99 -15.30
N GLY A 104 14.62 -4.94 -14.95
CA GLY A 104 15.98 -5.01 -15.43
C GLY A 104 16.86 -3.82 -15.02
N ASP A 105 18.04 -3.71 -15.61
CA ASP A 105 19.04 -2.67 -15.27
C ASP A 105 18.61 -1.25 -15.62
N GLY A 106 17.67 -1.09 -16.57
CA GLY A 106 17.15 0.22 -16.99
C GLY A 106 16.03 0.74 -16.10
N GLY A 107 15.40 -0.13 -15.29
CA GLY A 107 14.31 0.22 -14.42
C GLY A 107 14.69 0.31 -12.96
N ARG A 108 13.72 0.67 -12.12
CA ARG A 108 13.94 0.84 -10.67
C ARG A 108 12.73 0.39 -9.87
N VAL A 109 12.98 -0.25 -8.72
CA VAL A 109 11.95 -0.51 -7.72
C VAL A 109 12.17 0.42 -6.51
N MET A 110 11.12 1.11 -6.10
CA MET A 110 11.05 1.88 -4.86
C MET A 110 10.31 1.04 -3.84
N ALA A 111 11.04 0.36 -2.96
CA ALA A 111 10.48 -0.52 -1.93
C ALA A 111 10.19 0.29 -0.67
N VAL A 112 8.91 0.44 -0.34
CA VAL A 112 8.44 1.25 0.78
C VAL A 112 7.90 0.37 1.89
N ASP A 113 8.39 0.59 3.10
CA ASP A 113 7.82 -0.02 4.31
C ASP A 113 7.89 0.96 5.49
N ILE A 114 6.93 0.89 6.40
CA ILE A 114 6.90 1.73 7.61
C ILE A 114 7.76 1.16 8.74
N GLN A 115 8.05 -0.15 8.71
CA GLN A 115 8.77 -0.87 9.74
C GLN A 115 10.27 -0.91 9.41
N PRO A 116 11.15 -0.29 10.22
CA PRO A 116 12.58 -0.31 9.95
C PRO A 116 13.17 -1.73 10.04
N GLU A 117 12.51 -2.64 10.77
CA GLU A 117 12.87 -4.05 10.87
C GLU A 117 12.66 -4.76 9.53
N MET A 118 11.53 -4.53 8.86
CA MET A 118 11.25 -5.07 7.52
C MET A 118 12.28 -4.55 6.50
N LEU A 119 12.60 -3.25 6.53
CA LEU A 119 13.63 -2.70 5.64
C LEU A 119 15.02 -3.31 5.89
N ARG A 120 15.35 -3.71 7.13
CA ARG A 120 16.61 -4.43 7.42
C ARG A 120 16.60 -5.84 6.82
N ILE A 121 15.48 -6.55 6.93
CA ILE A 121 15.30 -7.88 6.32
C ILE A 121 15.40 -7.76 4.80
N LEU A 122 14.66 -6.83 4.20
CA LEU A 122 14.70 -6.54 2.77
C LEU A 122 16.13 -6.26 2.30
N LYS A 123 16.86 -5.38 2.99
CA LYS A 123 18.26 -5.07 2.67
C LYS A 123 19.12 -6.32 2.60
N LYS A 124 19.05 -7.16 3.63
CA LYS A 124 19.79 -8.43 3.69
C LYS A 124 19.47 -9.33 2.49
N ASN A 125 18.19 -9.46 2.16
CA ASN A 125 17.74 -10.30 1.05
C ASN A 125 18.24 -9.76 -0.32
N LEU A 126 18.20 -8.43 -0.52
CA LEU A 126 18.73 -7.80 -1.74
C LEU A 126 20.25 -8.00 -1.88
N GLU A 127 21.01 -7.86 -0.79
CA GLU A 127 22.47 -8.08 -0.75
C GLU A 127 22.81 -9.52 -1.07
N GLN A 128 22.08 -10.50 -0.52
CA GLN A 128 22.29 -11.93 -0.77
C GLN A 128 22.05 -12.33 -2.23
N GLU A 129 21.08 -11.68 -2.89
CA GLU A 129 20.75 -11.95 -4.30
C GLU A 129 21.49 -11.02 -5.28
N GLY A 130 22.32 -10.08 -4.79
CA GLY A 130 23.07 -9.15 -5.62
C GLY A 130 22.22 -8.11 -6.37
N ILE A 131 20.99 -7.84 -5.90
CA ILE A 131 20.04 -6.92 -6.54
C ILE A 131 20.43 -5.46 -6.22
N ARG A 132 20.56 -4.61 -7.26
CA ARG A 132 21.06 -3.25 -7.14
C ARG A 132 20.10 -2.15 -7.61
N ASN A 133 19.07 -2.49 -8.36
CA ASN A 133 18.09 -1.55 -8.91
C ASN A 133 16.90 -1.27 -7.98
N VAL A 134 17.09 -1.48 -6.66
CA VAL A 134 16.07 -1.21 -5.63
C VAL A 134 16.50 -0.06 -4.74
N LYS A 135 15.62 0.93 -4.58
CA LYS A 135 15.73 2.01 -3.59
C LYS A 135 14.77 1.72 -2.45
N MET A 136 15.29 1.48 -1.25
CA MET A 136 14.47 1.34 -0.05
C MET A 136 14.06 2.71 0.48
N ILE A 137 12.82 2.86 0.87
CA ILE A 137 12.23 4.09 1.39
C ILE A 137 11.46 3.76 2.67
N ARG A 138 11.73 4.50 3.73
CA ARG A 138 10.92 4.43 4.93
C ARG A 138 9.69 5.32 4.74
N GLY A 139 8.52 4.70 4.67
CA GLY A 139 7.24 5.37 4.68
C GLY A 139 6.81 5.79 6.09
N THR A 140 5.67 6.44 6.16
CA THR A 140 4.93 6.73 7.39
C THR A 140 3.54 6.10 7.28
N GLU A 141 2.72 6.19 8.32
CA GLU A 141 1.33 5.74 8.26
C GLU A 141 0.47 6.55 7.27
N LYS A 142 0.91 7.77 6.92
CA LYS A 142 0.16 8.72 6.09
C LYS A 142 0.75 8.93 4.69
N ALA A 143 2.02 8.58 4.48
CA ALA A 143 2.69 8.86 3.21
C ALA A 143 3.77 7.82 2.88
N PRO A 144 3.91 7.42 1.61
CA PRO A 144 4.95 6.50 1.16
C PRO A 144 6.30 7.20 1.00
N ASN A 145 6.39 8.52 1.13
CA ASN A 145 7.57 9.34 0.91
C ASN A 145 8.21 9.17 -0.48
N LEU A 146 7.37 8.90 -1.47
CA LEU A 146 7.76 8.86 -2.88
C LEU A 146 7.82 10.29 -3.47
N PRO A 147 8.73 10.56 -4.42
CA PRO A 147 8.71 11.81 -5.16
C PRO A 147 7.43 11.94 -6.00
N GLU A 148 6.96 13.17 -6.22
CA GLU A 148 5.83 13.46 -7.09
C GLU A 148 6.10 13.02 -8.53
N ALA A 149 5.06 12.52 -9.23
CA ALA A 149 5.08 12.10 -10.64
C ALA A 149 6.30 11.24 -11.03
N SER A 150 6.72 10.33 -10.15
CA SER A 150 7.97 9.57 -10.29
C SER A 150 7.79 8.10 -10.64
N VAL A 151 6.59 7.53 -10.44
CA VAL A 151 6.36 6.09 -10.60
C VAL A 151 5.37 5.76 -11.71
N ASP A 152 5.68 4.72 -12.48
CA ASP A 152 4.84 4.22 -13.56
C ASP A 152 3.77 3.25 -13.01
N LEU A 153 4.12 2.48 -11.99
CA LEU A 153 3.25 1.50 -11.36
C LEU A 153 3.45 1.50 -9.83
N VAL A 154 2.35 1.51 -9.11
CA VAL A 154 2.32 1.24 -7.66
C VAL A 154 1.67 -0.10 -7.43
N LEU A 155 2.36 -0.99 -6.72
CA LEU A 155 1.86 -2.29 -6.30
C LEU A 155 1.63 -2.29 -4.79
N MET A 156 0.46 -2.77 -4.37
CA MET A 156 0.09 -3.03 -2.97
C MET A 156 -0.39 -4.47 -2.87
N VAL A 157 0.35 -5.33 -2.17
CA VAL A 157 0.01 -6.75 -2.01
C VAL A 157 -0.33 -7.05 -0.56
N ASP A 158 -1.59 -7.32 -0.29
CA ASP A 158 -2.11 -7.69 1.03
C ASP A 158 -1.68 -6.70 2.13
N VAL A 159 -1.72 -5.39 1.81
CA VAL A 159 -1.25 -4.32 2.70
C VAL A 159 -2.23 -3.18 2.84
N TYR A 160 -3.05 -2.89 1.82
CA TYR A 160 -3.94 -1.74 1.86
C TYR A 160 -4.96 -1.82 3.00
N HIS A 161 -5.45 -3.02 3.31
CA HIS A 161 -6.38 -3.23 4.41
C HIS A 161 -5.79 -2.88 5.79
N GLU A 162 -4.46 -2.76 5.89
CA GLU A 162 -3.70 -2.40 7.10
C GLU A 162 -3.39 -0.89 7.20
N PHE A 163 -3.67 -0.07 6.18
CA PHE A 163 -3.38 1.36 6.24
C PHE A 163 -4.20 2.03 7.33
N SER A 164 -3.52 2.57 8.36
CA SER A 164 -4.16 3.31 9.45
C SER A 164 -4.77 4.64 8.98
N TYR A 165 -4.25 5.18 7.86
CA TYR A 165 -4.68 6.42 7.23
C TYR A 165 -4.78 6.24 5.71
N PRO A 166 -5.74 5.41 5.21
CA PRO A 166 -5.85 5.11 3.79
C PRO A 166 -6.14 6.33 2.92
N HIS A 167 -6.86 7.35 3.41
CA HIS A 167 -7.11 8.56 2.64
C HIS A 167 -5.81 9.31 2.34
N GLU A 168 -5.01 9.60 3.35
CA GLU A 168 -3.75 10.33 3.24
C GLU A 168 -2.72 9.54 2.43
N MET A 169 -2.59 8.24 2.72
CA MET A 169 -1.66 7.38 1.99
C MET A 169 -1.99 7.32 0.50
N MET A 170 -3.27 7.13 0.15
CA MET A 170 -3.68 7.06 -1.26
C MET A 170 -3.60 8.41 -1.96
N THR A 171 -3.82 9.53 -1.25
CA THR A 171 -3.58 10.88 -1.79
C THR A 171 -2.11 11.03 -2.17
N ALA A 172 -1.17 10.69 -1.28
CA ALA A 172 0.25 10.75 -1.56
C ALA A 172 0.70 9.77 -2.66
N ILE A 173 0.11 8.57 -2.73
CA ILE A 173 0.34 7.61 -3.82
C ILE A 173 -0.14 8.22 -5.16
N ARG A 174 -1.30 8.87 -5.18
CA ARG A 174 -1.85 9.51 -6.38
C ARG A 174 -0.93 10.64 -6.88
N GLU A 175 -0.33 11.40 -5.99
CA GLU A 175 0.66 12.44 -6.34
C GLU A 175 1.95 11.83 -6.90
N ALA A 176 2.41 10.72 -6.31
CA ALA A 176 3.62 10.03 -6.77
C ALA A 176 3.49 9.35 -8.14
N LEU A 177 2.28 8.96 -8.54
CA LEU A 177 2.05 8.38 -9.87
C LEU A 177 2.28 9.41 -10.99
N LYS A 178 2.92 8.99 -12.06
CA LYS A 178 2.96 9.73 -13.33
C LYS A 178 1.53 9.90 -13.89
N PRO A 179 1.30 10.79 -14.88
CA PRO A 179 -0.03 11.00 -15.47
C PRO A 179 -0.72 9.71 -15.91
N ASP A 180 0.01 8.83 -16.61
CA ASP A 180 -0.48 7.53 -17.10
C ASP A 180 -0.17 6.36 -16.16
N GLY A 181 0.26 6.65 -14.94
CA GLY A 181 0.65 5.66 -13.95
C GLY A 181 -0.54 4.82 -13.47
N ILE A 182 -0.25 3.55 -13.15
CA ILE A 182 -1.24 2.56 -12.71
C ILE A 182 -1.00 2.22 -11.25
N VAL A 183 -2.07 2.14 -10.47
CA VAL A 183 -2.04 1.55 -9.13
C VAL A 183 -2.74 0.20 -9.14
N VAL A 184 -2.12 -0.78 -8.49
CA VAL A 184 -2.57 -2.17 -8.45
C VAL A 184 -2.81 -2.59 -7.01
N TRP A 185 -4.07 -2.96 -6.72
CA TRP A 185 -4.47 -3.58 -5.46
C TRP A 185 -4.48 -5.09 -5.60
N VAL A 186 -3.79 -5.75 -4.70
CA VAL A 186 -3.85 -7.21 -4.54
C VAL A 186 -4.33 -7.47 -3.13
N GLU A 187 -5.50 -8.12 -3.00
CA GLU A 187 -6.14 -8.36 -1.71
C GLU A 187 -6.77 -9.75 -1.67
N TYR A 188 -6.67 -10.43 -0.55
CA TYR A 188 -7.36 -11.70 -0.36
C TYR A 188 -8.88 -11.54 -0.50
N ARG A 189 -9.50 -12.51 -1.20
CA ARG A 189 -10.94 -12.48 -1.50
C ARG A 189 -11.79 -12.65 -0.27
N LEU A 190 -12.53 -11.60 0.11
CA LEU A 190 -13.52 -11.68 1.17
C LEU A 190 -14.71 -12.57 0.77
N GLU A 191 -15.03 -12.59 -0.52
CA GLU A 191 -16.15 -13.34 -1.09
C GLU A 191 -15.94 -14.86 -1.04
N ASP A 192 -14.70 -15.33 -0.91
CA ASP A 192 -14.43 -16.77 -0.79
C ASP A 192 -14.14 -17.17 0.66
N PRO A 193 -15.09 -17.88 1.31
CA PRO A 193 -14.91 -18.32 2.71
C PRO A 193 -13.82 -19.38 2.86
N ARG A 194 -13.38 -20.03 1.78
CA ARG A 194 -12.31 -21.05 1.80
C ARG A 194 -10.92 -20.44 1.86
N VAL A 195 -10.76 -19.13 1.62
CA VAL A 195 -9.49 -18.43 1.79
C VAL A 195 -9.18 -18.32 3.29
N PRO A 196 -8.13 -19.05 3.81
CA PRO A 196 -7.88 -19.21 5.23
C PRO A 196 -7.10 -18.02 5.81
N ILE A 197 -7.65 -16.81 5.62
CA ILE A 197 -7.10 -15.53 6.09
C ILE A 197 -8.13 -14.89 7.01
N LYS A 198 -7.66 -14.20 8.05
CA LYS A 198 -8.50 -13.47 9.00
C LYS A 198 -9.41 -12.47 8.27
N LEU A 199 -10.61 -12.25 8.81
CA LEU A 199 -11.66 -11.51 8.12
C LEU A 199 -11.25 -10.09 7.72
N LEU A 200 -10.62 -9.33 8.64
CA LEU A 200 -10.19 -7.95 8.37
C LEU A 200 -8.97 -7.84 7.45
N HIS A 201 -8.26 -8.95 7.21
CA HIS A 201 -7.18 -9.03 6.24
C HIS A 201 -7.64 -9.52 4.86
N LYS A 202 -8.95 -9.43 4.60
CA LYS A 202 -9.56 -9.70 3.29
C LYS A 202 -10.40 -8.51 2.86
N MET A 203 -10.45 -8.26 1.56
CA MET A 203 -11.33 -7.23 1.00
C MET A 203 -12.19 -7.79 -0.12
N SER A 204 -13.42 -7.32 -0.20
CA SER A 204 -14.25 -7.59 -1.38
C SER A 204 -13.83 -6.67 -2.54
N LYS A 205 -13.96 -7.17 -3.75
CA LYS A 205 -13.76 -6.39 -4.98
C LYS A 205 -14.59 -5.09 -4.95
N LYS A 206 -15.85 -5.19 -4.49
CA LYS A 206 -16.75 -4.04 -4.35
C LYS A 206 -16.21 -3.00 -3.36
N GLN A 207 -15.64 -3.43 -2.23
CA GLN A 207 -15.08 -2.51 -1.24
C GLN A 207 -13.81 -1.83 -1.77
N VAL A 208 -12.91 -2.56 -2.42
CA VAL A 208 -11.73 -1.96 -3.06
C VAL A 208 -12.13 -0.92 -4.09
N GLN A 209 -13.08 -1.25 -4.97
CA GLN A 209 -13.57 -0.29 -5.98
C GLN A 209 -14.18 0.95 -5.36
N LYS A 210 -14.98 0.79 -4.29
CA LYS A 210 -15.58 1.92 -3.55
C LYS A 210 -14.51 2.84 -2.98
N GLU A 211 -13.52 2.27 -2.28
CA GLU A 211 -12.44 3.04 -1.65
C GLU A 211 -11.53 3.69 -2.72
N ALA A 212 -11.19 2.99 -3.80
CA ALA A 212 -10.42 3.54 -4.90
C ALA A 212 -11.12 4.72 -5.59
N THR A 213 -12.43 4.58 -5.88
CA THR A 213 -13.23 5.67 -6.48
C THR A 213 -13.29 6.87 -5.57
N TYR A 214 -13.48 6.67 -4.26
CA TYR A 214 -13.47 7.76 -3.28
C TYR A 214 -12.14 8.52 -3.25
N GLN A 215 -11.03 7.86 -3.57
CA GLN A 215 -9.67 8.41 -3.65
C GLN A 215 -9.34 9.05 -5.00
N GLY A 216 -10.29 9.15 -5.92
CA GLY A 216 -10.07 9.71 -7.25
C GLY A 216 -9.32 8.79 -8.20
N PHE A 217 -9.51 7.48 -8.05
CA PHE A 217 -9.06 6.49 -9.01
C PHE A 217 -10.24 5.90 -9.77
N GLU A 218 -10.03 5.61 -11.04
CA GLU A 218 -10.99 4.89 -11.88
C GLU A 218 -10.50 3.48 -12.20
N TRP A 219 -11.45 2.55 -12.20
CA TRP A 219 -11.18 1.15 -12.48
C TRP A 219 -10.81 0.95 -13.95
N VAL A 220 -9.74 0.18 -14.19
CA VAL A 220 -9.27 -0.17 -15.54
C VAL A 220 -9.66 -1.60 -15.89
N ARG A 221 -9.21 -2.55 -15.07
CA ARG A 221 -9.44 -3.98 -15.31
C ARG A 221 -9.20 -4.79 -14.03
N SER A 222 -9.55 -6.06 -14.07
CA SER A 222 -9.12 -7.07 -13.10
C SER A 222 -8.48 -8.27 -13.80
N PHE A 223 -7.65 -9.00 -13.03
CA PHE A 223 -7.14 -10.29 -13.45
C PHE A 223 -7.65 -11.36 -12.47
N GLU A 224 -8.41 -12.33 -12.98
CA GLU A 224 -9.11 -13.31 -12.15
C GLU A 224 -8.32 -14.64 -11.99
N GLY A 225 -7.08 -14.70 -12.47
CA GLY A 225 -6.27 -15.93 -12.49
C GLY A 225 -5.56 -16.26 -11.18
N LEU A 226 -5.62 -15.40 -10.15
CA LEU A 226 -5.01 -15.71 -8.86
C LEU A 226 -5.91 -16.63 -8.02
N PRO A 227 -5.36 -17.63 -7.30
CA PRO A 227 -6.17 -18.60 -6.56
C PRO A 227 -6.96 -18.00 -5.40
N ARG A 228 -6.35 -17.05 -4.65
CA ARG A 228 -6.88 -16.55 -3.38
C ARG A 228 -7.12 -15.05 -3.34
N GLN A 229 -6.56 -14.28 -4.30
CA GLN A 229 -6.56 -12.84 -4.28
C GLN A 229 -7.31 -12.24 -5.46
N HIS A 230 -7.82 -11.02 -5.27
CA HIS A 230 -8.15 -10.10 -6.35
C HIS A 230 -6.87 -9.46 -6.85
N LEU A 231 -6.81 -9.17 -8.16
CA LEU A 231 -5.77 -8.33 -8.76
C LEU A 231 -6.48 -7.26 -9.59
N LEU A 232 -6.52 -6.04 -9.05
CA LEU A 232 -7.36 -4.94 -9.53
C LEU A 232 -6.47 -3.77 -9.96
N PHE A 233 -6.70 -3.24 -11.16
CA PHE A 233 -5.93 -2.17 -11.77
C PHE A 233 -6.76 -0.89 -11.84
N PHE A 234 -6.17 0.20 -11.41
CA PHE A 234 -6.77 1.52 -11.43
C PHE A 234 -5.77 2.55 -11.98
N LYS A 235 -6.29 3.64 -12.51
CA LYS A 235 -5.53 4.84 -12.90
C LYS A 235 -6.12 6.08 -12.23
N LYS A 236 -5.44 7.21 -12.31
CA LYS A 236 -6.01 8.47 -11.87
C LYS A 236 -7.31 8.74 -12.63
N ALA A 237 -8.38 9.11 -11.93
CA ALA A 237 -9.59 9.59 -12.59
C ALA A 237 -9.28 10.86 -13.36
N SER A 238 -9.83 10.96 -14.56
CA SER A 238 -9.79 12.20 -15.35
C SER A 238 -10.64 13.25 -14.61
N ASN A 239 -10.10 14.45 -14.42
CA ASN A 239 -10.82 15.58 -13.85
C ASN A 239 -11.94 16.05 -14.78
#